data_b31f6dcc4c81ea090241e1459c203ab6
#
_entry.id   b31f6dcc4c81ea090241e1459c203ab6
#
_cell.length_a   1.000
_cell.length_b   1.000
_cell.length_c   1.000
_cell.angle_alpha   90.00
_cell.angle_beta   90.00
_cell.angle_gamma   90.00
#
_symmetry.space_group_name_H-M   'P 1'
#
loop_
_entity.id
_entity.type
_entity.pdbx_description
1 polymer ?
#
loop_
_entity_poly.entity_id
_entity_poly.type
_entity_poly.pdbx_seq_one_letter_code
_entity_poly.pdbx_strand_id
1 'polypeptide(L)'
;MLLAAKNAHDALEKRNARANIREERTVGAAAALGKALGLPKAPRRIEGYDISNTQGVLSVASMVVFIDGEPAKKEYRRFRIKTVEGANDFASLNEVLGRRFAHGLQEKAEREEQGLSPIGGKFSDLPDLVLIDGGPQQLRFARQALLDMGADVAMFGLAKKQEEIFLPDREDPICLDPVSYTHLTL
;
A
#
# COMPACT_ATOMS: atom_id res chain seq x y z
N MET A 1 6.61 9.03 -49.49
CA MET A 1 6.10 7.87 -48.72
C MET A 1 7.10 7.31 -47.70
N LEU A 2 8.38 7.13 -48.01
CA LEU A 2 9.38 6.55 -47.09
C LEU A 2 9.57 7.29 -45.77
N LEU A 3 9.54 8.65 -45.77
CA LEU A 3 9.75 9.45 -44.56
C LEU A 3 8.60 9.30 -43.56
N ALA A 4 7.35 9.24 -44.04
CA ALA A 4 6.18 9.07 -43.18
C ALA A 4 6.17 7.67 -42.51
N ALA A 5 6.56 6.63 -43.25
CA ALA A 5 6.67 5.28 -42.71
C ALA A 5 7.78 5.18 -41.64
N LYS A 6 8.93 5.84 -41.87
CA LYS A 6 10.02 5.91 -40.89
C LYS A 6 9.57 6.65 -39.62
N ASN A 7 8.93 7.82 -39.76
CA ASN A 7 8.44 8.58 -38.61
C ASN A 7 7.39 7.80 -37.80
N ALA A 8 6.52 7.04 -38.48
CA ALA A 8 5.53 6.19 -37.81
C ALA A 8 6.20 5.02 -37.06
N HIS A 9 7.23 4.41 -37.65
CA HIS A 9 8.01 3.35 -37.01
C HIS A 9 8.74 3.86 -35.76
N ASP A 10 9.49 4.99 -35.88
CA ASP A 10 10.20 5.60 -34.77
C ASP A 10 9.24 6.03 -33.62
N ALA A 11 8.04 6.51 -33.95
CA ALA A 11 7.02 6.85 -32.99
C ALA A 11 6.48 5.61 -32.26
N LEU A 12 6.30 4.50 -32.98
CA LEU A 12 5.85 3.23 -32.40
C LEU A 12 6.91 2.64 -31.47
N GLU A 13 8.16 2.63 -31.89
CA GLU A 13 9.29 2.16 -31.05
C GLU A 13 9.41 2.96 -29.76
N LYS A 14 9.36 4.31 -29.84
CA LYS A 14 9.38 5.17 -28.66
C LYS A 14 8.19 4.93 -27.74
N ARG A 15 7.01 4.67 -28.29
CA ARG A 15 5.81 4.35 -27.51
C ARG A 15 5.96 3.01 -26.79
N ASN A 16 6.45 1.98 -27.49
CA ASN A 16 6.68 0.66 -26.92
C ASN A 16 7.75 0.70 -25.81
N ALA A 17 8.88 1.40 -26.06
CA ALA A 17 9.91 1.59 -25.04
C ALA A 17 9.37 2.27 -23.76
N ARG A 18 8.54 3.32 -23.92
CA ARG A 18 7.90 3.98 -22.79
C ARG A 18 6.90 3.07 -22.05
N ALA A 19 6.16 2.25 -22.78
CA ALA A 19 5.22 1.28 -22.20
C ALA A 19 5.97 0.23 -21.36
N ASN A 20 7.06 -0.33 -21.89
CA ASN A 20 7.89 -1.32 -21.19
C ASN A 20 8.51 -0.71 -19.91
N ILE A 21 9.08 0.51 -19.99
CA ILE A 21 9.63 1.19 -18.82
C ILE A 21 8.53 1.45 -17.77
N ARG A 22 7.32 1.80 -18.21
CA ARG A 22 6.19 1.99 -17.29
C ARG A 22 5.81 0.68 -16.61
N GLU A 23 5.70 -0.41 -17.37
CA GLU A 23 5.35 -1.73 -16.85
C GLU A 23 6.38 -2.23 -15.82
N GLU A 24 7.67 -2.07 -16.12
CA GLU A 24 8.73 -2.40 -15.16
C GLU A 24 8.63 -1.58 -13.86
N ARG A 25 8.31 -0.28 -13.97
CA ARG A 25 8.19 0.63 -12.82
C ARG A 25 6.93 0.41 -11.99
N THR A 26 5.92 -0.25 -12.52
CA THR A 26 4.65 -0.48 -11.86
C THR A 26 4.49 -1.94 -11.45
N VAL A 27 4.03 -2.77 -12.37
CA VAL A 27 3.80 -4.21 -12.10
C VAL A 27 5.10 -4.92 -11.71
N GLY A 28 6.21 -4.59 -12.38
CA GLY A 28 7.54 -5.13 -12.07
C GLY A 28 8.00 -4.75 -10.66
N ALA A 29 7.80 -3.50 -10.24
CA ALA A 29 8.15 -3.06 -8.90
C ALA A 29 7.27 -3.74 -7.83
N ALA A 30 5.96 -3.90 -8.05
CA ALA A 30 5.08 -4.63 -7.15
C ALA A 30 5.47 -6.11 -7.03
N ALA A 31 5.86 -6.73 -8.14
CA ALA A 31 6.35 -8.11 -8.15
C ALA A 31 7.68 -8.26 -7.40
N ALA A 32 8.62 -7.34 -7.62
CA ALA A 32 9.91 -7.30 -6.91
C ALA A 32 9.72 -7.12 -5.40
N LEU A 33 8.83 -6.21 -5.00
CA LEU A 33 8.48 -6.01 -3.59
C LEU A 33 7.87 -7.30 -3.00
N GLY A 34 6.90 -7.91 -3.67
CA GLY A 34 6.30 -9.16 -3.22
C GLY A 34 7.34 -10.27 -3.01
N LYS A 35 8.29 -10.40 -3.95
CA LYS A 35 9.39 -11.37 -3.85
C LYS A 35 10.32 -11.05 -2.68
N ALA A 36 10.69 -9.79 -2.49
CA ALA A 36 11.56 -9.35 -1.38
C ALA A 36 10.92 -9.62 -0.01
N LEU A 37 9.59 -9.47 0.09
CA LEU A 37 8.81 -9.75 1.30
C LEU A 37 8.41 -11.23 1.45
N GLY A 38 8.77 -12.11 0.52
CA GLY A 38 8.43 -13.54 0.56
C GLY A 38 6.93 -13.81 0.34
N LEU A 39 6.22 -12.93 -0.33
CA LEU A 39 4.79 -13.13 -0.63
C LEU A 39 4.59 -14.24 -1.68
N PRO A 40 3.52 -15.04 -1.58
CA PRO A 40 3.24 -16.11 -2.53
C PRO A 40 2.89 -15.61 -3.95
N LYS A 41 2.45 -14.37 -4.06
CA LYS A 41 2.13 -13.68 -5.33
C LYS A 41 2.46 -12.19 -5.23
N ALA A 42 2.61 -11.54 -6.37
CA ALA A 42 2.72 -10.08 -6.43
C ALA A 42 1.45 -9.43 -5.85
N PRO A 43 1.58 -8.44 -4.94
CA PRO A 43 0.42 -7.74 -4.40
C PRO A 43 -0.20 -6.85 -5.47
N ARG A 44 -1.49 -7.04 -5.73
CA ARG A 44 -2.26 -6.21 -6.66
C ARG A 44 -2.63 -4.87 -6.01
N ARG A 45 -3.17 -4.94 -4.78
CA ARG A 45 -3.59 -3.76 -4.02
C ARG A 45 -2.69 -3.59 -2.81
N ILE A 46 -2.05 -2.43 -2.73
CA ILE A 46 -1.20 -2.03 -1.61
C ILE A 46 -1.80 -0.78 -0.97
N GLU A 47 -1.99 -0.78 0.35
CA GLU A 47 -2.43 0.37 1.11
C GLU A 47 -1.32 0.83 2.05
N GLY A 48 -0.87 2.08 1.91
CA GLY A 48 0.14 2.70 2.79
C GLY A 48 -0.50 3.67 3.78
N TYR A 49 -0.09 3.60 5.05
CA TYR A 49 -0.63 4.40 6.15
C TYR A 49 0.46 5.23 6.80
N ASP A 50 0.18 6.52 6.95
CA ASP A 50 1.02 7.50 7.63
C ASP A 50 0.19 8.24 8.69
N ILE A 51 0.72 8.34 9.90
CA ILE A 51 0.11 9.11 10.99
C ILE A 51 0.84 10.44 11.12
N SER A 52 0.11 11.53 10.93
CA SER A 52 0.64 12.88 11.07
C SER A 52 0.02 13.56 12.28
N ASN A 53 0.84 13.89 13.27
CA ASN A 53 0.44 14.65 14.44
C ASN A 53 0.73 16.13 14.22
N THR A 54 -0.31 16.94 14.07
CA THR A 54 -0.18 18.40 13.97
C THR A 54 -0.28 19.00 15.36
N GLN A 55 0.87 19.17 16.02
CA GLN A 55 1.07 19.94 17.29
C GLN A 55 -0.11 19.87 18.29
N GLY A 56 -0.52 18.67 18.68
CA GLY A 56 -1.39 18.46 19.84
C GLY A 56 -2.88 18.74 19.68
N VAL A 57 -3.37 19.15 18.51
CA VAL A 57 -4.79 19.52 18.35
C VAL A 57 -5.59 18.52 17.52
N LEU A 58 -5.03 17.95 16.47
CA LEU A 58 -5.74 17.00 15.62
C LEU A 58 -4.75 15.99 15.00
N SER A 59 -4.84 14.74 15.39
CA SER A 59 -4.14 13.65 14.70
C SER A 59 -4.92 13.27 13.45
N VAL A 60 -4.22 13.19 12.31
CA VAL A 60 -4.78 12.79 11.03
C VAL A 60 -3.94 11.64 10.47
N ALA A 61 -4.62 10.61 9.97
CA ALA A 61 -3.96 9.58 9.20
C ALA A 61 -4.26 9.74 7.72
N SER A 62 -3.28 9.50 6.89
CA SER A 62 -3.43 9.37 5.44
C SER A 62 -3.31 7.93 5.01
N MET A 63 -4.14 7.56 4.05
CA MET A 63 -4.07 6.28 3.35
C MET A 63 -3.82 6.55 1.88
N VAL A 64 -2.74 6.02 1.36
CA VAL A 64 -2.43 5.98 -0.07
C VAL A 64 -2.69 4.57 -0.60
N VAL A 65 -3.08 4.47 -1.85
CA VAL A 65 -3.44 3.20 -2.48
C VAL A 65 -2.71 3.05 -3.80
N PHE A 66 -2.14 1.87 -4.00
CA PHE A 66 -1.60 1.45 -5.29
C PHE A 66 -2.37 0.23 -5.77
N ILE A 67 -2.69 0.20 -7.06
CA ILE A 67 -3.30 -0.94 -7.74
C ILE A 67 -2.41 -1.27 -8.93
N ASP A 68 -1.97 -2.53 -9.02
CA ASP A 68 -1.04 -3.01 -10.05
C ASP A 68 0.23 -2.14 -10.16
N GLY A 69 0.72 -1.66 -8.99
CA GLY A 69 1.88 -0.78 -8.88
C GLY A 69 1.65 0.68 -9.29
N GLU A 70 0.44 1.06 -9.71
CA GLU A 70 0.09 2.44 -10.06
C GLU A 70 -0.66 3.15 -8.93
N PRO A 71 -0.38 4.45 -8.67
CA PRO A 71 -1.10 5.23 -7.67
C PRO A 71 -2.59 5.37 -8.01
N ALA A 72 -3.46 4.80 -7.20
CA ALA A 72 -4.92 4.90 -7.32
C ALA A 72 -5.44 6.12 -6.53
N LYS A 73 -5.11 7.33 -6.96
CA LYS A 73 -5.38 8.59 -6.24
C LYS A 73 -6.86 8.79 -5.86
N LYS A 74 -7.81 8.22 -6.62
CA LYS A 74 -9.24 8.27 -6.31
C LYS A 74 -9.60 7.50 -5.04
N GLU A 75 -8.76 6.58 -4.64
CA GLU A 75 -8.94 5.73 -3.47
C GLU A 75 -8.18 6.21 -2.24
N TYR A 76 -7.39 7.28 -2.35
CA TYR A 76 -6.73 7.92 -1.22
C TYR A 76 -7.75 8.42 -0.21
N ARG A 77 -7.45 8.25 1.08
CA ARG A 77 -8.33 8.68 2.18
C ARG A 77 -7.55 9.44 3.25
N ARG A 78 -8.25 10.37 3.89
CA ARG A 78 -7.79 10.99 5.13
C ARG A 78 -8.74 10.57 6.24
N PHE A 79 -8.18 10.12 7.35
CA PHE A 79 -8.91 9.72 8.53
C PHE A 79 -8.65 10.74 9.63
N ARG A 80 -9.71 11.40 10.08
CA ARG A 80 -9.65 12.15 11.33
C ARG A 80 -9.71 11.16 12.48
N ILE A 81 -8.73 11.24 13.39
CA ILE A 81 -8.72 10.46 14.62
C ILE A 81 -9.80 11.02 15.55
N LYS A 82 -10.61 10.13 16.14
CA LYS A 82 -11.80 10.52 16.91
C LYS A 82 -11.72 10.12 18.37
N THR A 83 -11.08 9.00 18.69
CA THR A 83 -11.13 8.35 20.00
C THR A 83 -9.83 8.48 20.78
N VAL A 84 -8.77 8.96 20.14
CA VAL A 84 -7.44 9.07 20.76
C VAL A 84 -7.17 10.51 21.17
N GLU A 85 -6.93 10.70 22.45
CA GLU A 85 -6.49 11.99 23.01
C GLU A 85 -4.96 12.06 23.03
N GLY A 86 -4.42 13.20 22.59
CA GLY A 86 -2.99 13.45 22.57
C GLY A 86 -2.25 12.77 21.40
N ALA A 87 -0.92 12.78 21.48
CA ALA A 87 -0.03 12.22 20.47
C ALA A 87 0.23 10.74 20.76
N ASN A 88 -0.70 9.88 20.38
CA ASN A 88 -0.55 8.42 20.49
C ASN A 88 -0.72 7.77 19.11
N ASP A 89 0.41 7.63 18.41
CA ASP A 89 0.45 7.09 17.05
C ASP A 89 -0.07 5.65 16.97
N PHE A 90 0.22 4.83 18.00
CA PHE A 90 -0.24 3.44 18.04
C PHE A 90 -1.75 3.32 18.10
N ALA A 91 -2.38 4.05 19.03
CA ALA A 91 -3.82 4.07 19.17
C ALA A 91 -4.50 4.68 17.93
N SER A 92 -3.90 5.73 17.36
CA SER A 92 -4.38 6.37 16.14
C SER A 92 -4.34 5.41 14.94
N LEU A 93 -3.25 4.68 14.79
CA LEU A 93 -3.10 3.69 13.72
C LEU A 93 -4.13 2.55 13.87
N ASN A 94 -4.32 2.04 15.09
CA ASN A 94 -5.32 1.02 15.38
C ASN A 94 -6.75 1.50 15.08
N GLU A 95 -7.10 2.74 15.44
CA GLU A 95 -8.40 3.32 15.10
C GLU A 95 -8.62 3.34 13.58
N VAL A 96 -7.60 3.78 12.83
CA VAL A 96 -7.71 3.92 11.37
C VAL A 96 -7.83 2.57 10.69
N LEU A 97 -6.94 1.63 11.01
CA LEU A 97 -6.99 0.27 10.47
C LEU A 97 -8.29 -0.41 10.85
N GLY A 98 -8.70 -0.31 12.12
CA GLY A 98 -9.95 -0.86 12.61
C GLY A 98 -11.15 -0.36 11.80
N ARG A 99 -11.27 0.95 11.59
CA ARG A 99 -12.34 1.54 10.78
C ARG A 99 -12.30 1.10 9.32
N ARG A 100 -11.11 1.08 8.71
CA ARG A 100 -10.94 0.69 7.30
C ARG A 100 -11.33 -0.77 7.08
N PHE A 101 -10.80 -1.66 7.93
CA PHE A 101 -11.02 -3.10 7.77
C PHE A 101 -12.42 -3.54 8.21
N ALA A 102 -13.00 -2.95 9.26
CA ALA A 102 -14.40 -3.23 9.64
C ALA A 102 -15.35 -2.91 8.48
N HIS A 103 -15.24 -1.72 7.88
CA HIS A 103 -16.05 -1.38 6.72
C HIS A 103 -15.79 -2.29 5.52
N GLY A 104 -14.52 -2.65 5.29
CA GLY A 104 -14.15 -3.52 4.18
C GLY A 104 -14.69 -4.95 4.31
N LEU A 105 -14.56 -5.52 5.49
CA LEU A 105 -15.06 -6.87 5.78
C LEU A 105 -16.58 -6.93 5.72
N GLN A 106 -17.26 -5.92 6.28
CA GLN A 106 -18.72 -5.83 6.22
C GLN A 106 -19.22 -5.74 4.77
N GLU A 107 -18.70 -4.78 3.98
CA GLU A 107 -19.11 -4.63 2.58
C GLU A 107 -18.76 -5.87 1.75
N LYS A 108 -17.62 -6.52 2.05
CA LYS A 108 -17.25 -7.78 1.40
C LYS A 108 -18.30 -8.86 1.66
N ALA A 109 -18.68 -9.07 2.91
CA ALA A 109 -19.71 -10.06 3.28
C ALA A 109 -21.06 -9.75 2.60
N GLU A 110 -21.52 -8.50 2.65
CA GLU A 110 -22.76 -8.05 1.99
C GLU A 110 -22.74 -8.30 0.48
N ARG A 111 -21.60 -8.08 -0.18
CA ARG A 111 -21.46 -8.32 -1.63
C ARG A 111 -21.42 -9.81 -1.96
N GLU A 112 -20.74 -10.61 -1.14
CA GLU A 112 -20.69 -12.07 -1.29
C GLU A 112 -22.09 -12.69 -1.13
N GLU A 113 -22.90 -12.23 -0.17
CA GLU A 113 -24.30 -12.64 -0.02
C GLU A 113 -25.16 -12.30 -1.24
N GLN A 114 -24.84 -11.22 -1.94
CA GLN A 114 -25.50 -10.81 -3.18
C GLN A 114 -24.92 -11.49 -4.44
N GLY A 115 -23.93 -12.37 -4.29
CA GLY A 115 -23.25 -13.03 -5.40
C GLY A 115 -22.34 -12.09 -6.23
N LEU A 116 -21.97 -10.94 -5.67
CA LEU A 116 -21.12 -9.95 -6.30
C LEU A 116 -19.65 -10.15 -5.92
N SER A 117 -18.75 -9.79 -6.84
CA SER A 117 -17.30 -9.77 -6.53
C SER A 117 -16.98 -8.74 -5.45
N PRO A 118 -16.09 -9.03 -4.48
CA PRO A 118 -15.58 -8.04 -3.54
C PRO A 118 -14.84 -6.90 -4.25
N ILE A 119 -14.20 -7.18 -5.39
CA ILE A 119 -13.58 -6.14 -6.24
C ILE A 119 -14.67 -5.30 -6.90
N GLY A 120 -14.54 -3.98 -6.78
CA GLY A 120 -15.51 -3.02 -7.33
C GLY A 120 -16.49 -2.43 -6.31
N GLY A 121 -16.46 -2.86 -5.06
CA GLY A 121 -17.09 -2.15 -3.96
C GLY A 121 -16.23 -0.95 -3.51
N LYS A 122 -16.79 -0.14 -2.64
CA LYS A 122 -16.11 1.08 -2.16
C LYS A 122 -15.00 0.77 -1.15
N PHE A 123 -15.19 -0.26 -0.33
CA PHE A 123 -14.27 -0.67 0.74
C PHE A 123 -13.95 -2.16 0.72
N SER A 124 -14.75 -2.99 0.05
CA SER A 124 -14.65 -4.45 0.03
C SER A 124 -13.42 -4.99 -0.69
N ASP A 125 -12.79 -4.19 -1.56
CA ASP A 125 -11.50 -4.52 -2.16
C ASP A 125 -10.40 -4.29 -1.12
N LEU A 126 -10.14 -5.33 -0.30
CA LEU A 126 -9.13 -5.29 0.75
C LEU A 126 -7.71 -5.39 0.16
N PRO A 127 -6.70 -4.82 0.83
CA PRO A 127 -5.32 -4.86 0.34
C PRO A 127 -4.73 -6.28 0.42
N ASP A 128 -3.87 -6.61 -0.54
CA ASP A 128 -2.99 -7.78 -0.46
C ASP A 128 -1.77 -7.49 0.43
N LEU A 129 -1.41 -6.21 0.58
CA LEU A 129 -0.25 -5.77 1.35
C LEU A 129 -0.51 -4.41 2.00
N VAL A 130 -0.16 -4.29 3.28
CA VAL A 130 -0.24 -3.05 4.05
C VAL A 130 1.17 -2.53 4.36
N LEU A 131 1.42 -1.26 4.03
CA LEU A 131 2.62 -0.52 4.41
C LEU A 131 2.29 0.39 5.59
N ILE A 132 3.08 0.30 6.65
CA ILE A 132 3.06 1.23 7.78
C ILE A 132 4.30 2.13 7.68
N ASP A 133 4.09 3.44 7.59
CA ASP A 133 5.16 4.41 7.71
C ASP A 133 5.55 4.55 9.18
N GLY A 134 6.43 3.67 9.62
CA GLY A 134 6.80 3.58 11.02
C GLY A 134 7.70 2.39 11.34
N GLY A 135 8.20 2.38 12.58
CA GLY A 135 9.14 1.38 13.07
C GLY A 135 8.46 0.04 13.43
N PRO A 136 9.28 -0.95 13.87
CA PRO A 136 8.83 -2.31 14.14
C PRO A 136 7.75 -2.39 15.23
N GLN A 137 7.74 -1.47 16.19
CA GLN A 137 6.72 -1.46 17.23
C GLN A 137 5.33 -1.09 16.66
N GLN A 138 5.25 -0.05 15.83
CA GLN A 138 3.99 0.35 15.18
C GLN A 138 3.47 -0.77 14.30
N LEU A 139 4.36 -1.45 13.56
CA LEU A 139 4.00 -2.57 12.72
C LEU A 139 3.40 -3.74 13.53
N ARG A 140 4.02 -4.11 14.65
CA ARG A 140 3.52 -5.20 15.52
C ARG A 140 2.14 -4.88 16.09
N PHE A 141 1.93 -3.65 16.56
CA PHE A 141 0.62 -3.21 17.05
C PHE A 141 -0.44 -3.22 15.95
N ALA A 142 -0.10 -2.71 14.76
CA ALA A 142 -0.99 -2.73 13.61
C ALA A 142 -1.39 -4.15 13.21
N ARG A 143 -0.42 -5.08 13.16
CA ARG A 143 -0.69 -6.48 12.86
C ARG A 143 -1.63 -7.12 13.88
N GLN A 144 -1.36 -6.92 15.17
CA GLN A 144 -2.21 -7.48 16.21
C GLN A 144 -3.65 -6.97 16.10
N ALA A 145 -3.82 -5.67 15.88
CA ALA A 145 -5.15 -5.08 15.70
C ALA A 145 -5.93 -5.69 14.53
N LEU A 146 -5.26 -6.01 13.42
CA LEU A 146 -5.92 -6.67 12.29
C LEU A 146 -6.24 -8.14 12.57
N LEU A 147 -5.34 -8.87 13.23
CA LEU A 147 -5.58 -10.27 13.63
C LEU A 147 -6.76 -10.39 14.59
N ASP A 148 -6.88 -9.45 15.55
CA ASP A 148 -7.99 -9.40 16.50
C ASP A 148 -9.37 -9.19 15.81
N MET A 149 -9.35 -8.62 14.60
CA MET A 149 -10.51 -8.43 13.74
C MET A 149 -10.76 -9.58 12.76
N GLY A 150 -9.92 -10.62 12.79
CA GLY A 150 -9.96 -11.72 11.83
C GLY A 150 -9.41 -11.39 10.44
N ALA A 151 -8.64 -10.30 10.31
CA ALA A 151 -8.01 -9.91 9.06
C ALA A 151 -6.51 -10.27 9.10
N ASP A 152 -6.13 -11.34 8.39
CA ASP A 152 -4.73 -11.72 8.20
C ASP A 152 -4.25 -11.20 6.84
N VAL A 153 -3.56 -10.06 6.87
CA VAL A 153 -3.02 -9.39 5.69
C VAL A 153 -1.53 -9.21 5.85
N ALA A 154 -0.78 -9.46 4.78
CA ALA A 154 0.66 -9.20 4.76
C ALA A 154 0.96 -7.74 5.06
N MET A 155 1.96 -7.48 5.90
CA MET A 155 2.30 -6.13 6.34
C MET A 155 3.82 -5.94 6.39
N PHE A 156 4.25 -4.70 6.17
CA PHE A 156 5.61 -4.28 6.45
C PHE A 156 5.66 -2.84 6.95
N GLY A 157 6.69 -2.53 7.72
CA GLY A 157 7.01 -1.18 8.16
C GLY A 157 8.16 -0.61 7.37
N LEU A 158 8.13 0.69 7.12
CA LEU A 158 9.23 1.42 6.46
C LEU A 158 9.75 2.51 7.40
N ALA A 159 11.00 2.40 7.83
CA ALA A 159 11.67 3.45 8.57
C ALA A 159 12.45 4.33 7.58
N LYS A 160 11.89 5.50 7.26
CA LYS A 160 12.43 6.44 6.24
C LYS A 160 13.87 6.87 6.46
N LYS A 161 14.34 6.97 7.70
CA LYS A 161 15.68 7.48 8.00
C LYS A 161 16.81 6.53 7.60
N GLN A 162 16.53 5.23 7.58
CA GLN A 162 17.53 4.19 7.33
C GLN A 162 17.18 3.34 6.10
N GLU A 163 16.05 3.65 5.45
CA GLU A 163 15.53 2.87 4.29
C GLU A 163 15.38 1.38 4.61
N GLU A 164 15.02 1.08 5.87
CA GLU A 164 14.86 -0.26 6.39
C GLU A 164 13.41 -0.72 6.29
N ILE A 165 13.24 -1.93 5.79
CA ILE A 165 11.95 -2.63 5.77
C ILE A 165 11.90 -3.60 6.95
N PHE A 166 10.87 -3.45 7.77
CA PHE A 166 10.57 -4.35 8.88
C PHE A 166 9.44 -5.28 8.53
N LEU A 167 9.58 -6.55 8.88
CA LEU A 167 8.51 -7.54 8.82
C LEU A 167 8.02 -7.86 10.24
N PRO A 168 6.72 -8.20 10.43
CA PRO A 168 6.17 -8.46 11.76
C PRO A 168 6.87 -9.62 12.50
N ASP A 169 7.31 -10.62 11.75
CA ASP A 169 7.83 -11.88 12.25
C ASP A 169 9.38 -11.97 12.17
N ARG A 170 10.06 -10.83 11.89
CA ARG A 170 11.52 -10.76 11.84
C ARG A 170 12.02 -9.63 12.73
N GLU A 171 13.11 -9.90 13.45
CA GLU A 171 13.79 -8.88 14.26
C GLU A 171 14.71 -8.01 13.40
N ASP A 172 15.40 -8.62 12.43
CA ASP A 172 16.33 -7.92 11.56
C ASP A 172 15.60 -7.28 10.38
N PRO A 173 15.89 -6.00 10.09
CA PRO A 173 15.34 -5.32 8.93
C PRO A 173 15.88 -5.89 7.62
N ILE A 174 15.13 -5.75 6.57
CA ILE A 174 15.57 -5.99 5.20
C ILE A 174 16.07 -4.66 4.66
N CYS A 175 17.36 -4.58 4.37
CA CYS A 175 17.91 -3.44 3.61
C CYS A 175 17.69 -3.70 2.13
N LEU A 176 16.98 -2.80 1.46
CA LEU A 176 16.87 -2.86 0.00
C LEU A 176 18.08 -2.18 -0.63
N ASP A 177 18.61 -2.76 -1.70
CA ASP A 177 19.69 -2.13 -2.47
C ASP A 177 19.24 -0.77 -3.00
N PRO A 178 20.06 0.29 -2.90
CA PRO A 178 19.71 1.64 -3.36
C PRO A 178 19.26 1.71 -4.82
N VAL A 179 19.70 0.78 -5.67
CA VAL A 179 19.30 0.68 -7.08
C VAL A 179 17.82 0.29 -7.23
N SER A 180 17.26 -0.44 -6.27
CA SER A 180 15.85 -0.84 -6.28
C SER A 180 14.90 0.27 -5.80
N TYR A 181 15.44 1.27 -5.08
CA TYR A 181 14.66 2.34 -4.44
C TYR A 181 14.19 3.45 -5.38
N THR A 182 14.91 3.71 -6.46
CA THR A 182 14.56 4.80 -7.40
C THR A 182 13.17 4.63 -8.02
N HIS A 183 12.53 3.51 -7.81
CA HIS A 183 11.19 3.20 -8.33
C HIS A 183 10.08 3.19 -7.28
N LEU A 184 10.42 3.25 -5.97
CA LEU A 184 9.46 3.17 -4.85
C LEU A 184 9.29 4.49 -4.07
N THR A 185 9.93 5.58 -4.50
CA THR A 185 9.71 6.89 -3.87
C THR A 185 8.29 7.36 -4.14
N LEU A 186 7.51 7.34 -3.08
CA LEU A 186 6.18 7.92 -2.92
C LEU A 186 6.23 9.44 -3.02
#